data_0be54f769749b69fb483144ba4cf5dde
#
_entry.id   0be54f769749b69fb483144ba4cf5dde
#
_cell.length_a   1.000
_cell.length_b   1.000
_cell.length_c   1.000
_cell.angle_alpha   90.00
_cell.angle_beta   90.00
_cell.angle_gamma   90.00
#
_symmetry.space_group_name_H-M   'P 1'
#
loop_
_entity.id
_entity.type
_entity.pdbx_description
1 polymer ?
#
loop_
_entity_poly.entity_id
_entity_poly.type
_entity_poly.pdbx_seq_one_letter_code
_entity_poly.pdbx_strand_id
1 'polypeptide(L)'
;LDAVVCRNVPPGISNYQQRAGRAGRRAQVAPIALTIARQSRYDQVTYDQFEEYLRSLPAMPYLSLDNGSFLHRHQVSCILAGWLELRLEGSDKVGAPKLRDVLGDRLDSASLLEIRAQLCDWLGGADGKERISIAERMAVGLGYLLEGDRLAKVASDEIERWLSEISERWQMMDDAVLQAQDKLHD
;
A
#
# COMPACT_ATOMS: atom_id res chain seq x y z
N LEU A 1 19.89 1.57 -17.35
CA LEU A 1 20.82 2.66 -17.06
C LEU A 1 22.22 2.09 -16.98
N ASP A 2 23.16 2.73 -17.68
CA ASP A 2 24.57 2.31 -17.72
C ASP A 2 25.34 2.89 -16.55
N ALA A 3 24.90 4.04 -16.05
CA ALA A 3 25.50 4.71 -14.92
C ALA A 3 24.43 5.34 -14.02
N VAL A 4 24.77 5.46 -12.73
CA VAL A 4 24.02 6.19 -11.72
C VAL A 4 24.95 7.18 -11.04
N VAL A 5 24.49 8.42 -10.90
CA VAL A 5 25.22 9.48 -10.18
C VAL A 5 24.47 9.84 -8.90
N CYS A 6 25.11 9.67 -7.77
CA CYS A 6 24.63 10.11 -6.45
C CYS A 6 25.26 11.48 -6.11
N ARG A 7 24.44 12.50 -5.84
CA ARG A 7 24.91 13.86 -5.53
C ARG A 7 25.45 14.03 -4.11
N ASN A 8 25.36 13.06 -3.27
CA ASN A 8 25.91 12.99 -1.92
C ASN A 8 25.95 11.54 -1.47
N VAL A 9 26.71 11.27 -0.43
CA VAL A 9 26.70 9.93 0.17
C VAL A 9 25.32 9.69 0.79
N PRO A 10 24.60 8.62 0.38
CA PRO A 10 23.35 8.27 1.03
C PRO A 10 23.52 7.95 2.51
N PRO A 11 22.51 8.23 3.37
CA PRO A 11 22.65 8.13 4.82
C PRO A 11 22.88 6.70 5.34
N GLY A 12 22.78 5.68 4.52
CA GLY A 12 23.05 4.29 4.89
C GLY A 12 23.34 3.42 3.70
N ILE A 13 24.05 2.32 3.94
CA ILE A 13 24.47 1.37 2.89
C ILE A 13 23.29 0.81 2.09
N SER A 14 22.15 0.53 2.72
CA SER A 14 20.93 0.06 2.04
C SER A 14 20.44 1.08 1.00
N ASN A 15 20.45 2.37 1.36
CA ASN A 15 20.07 3.46 0.45
C ASN A 15 21.05 3.58 -0.71
N TYR A 16 22.35 3.39 -0.44
CA TYR A 16 23.38 3.38 -1.47
C TYR A 16 23.16 2.21 -2.44
N GLN A 17 23.02 1.00 -1.92
CA GLN A 17 22.80 -0.21 -2.72
C GLN A 17 21.55 -0.13 -3.59
N GLN A 18 20.44 0.41 -3.06
CA GLN A 18 19.21 0.61 -3.83
C GLN A 18 19.39 1.60 -5.00
N ARG A 19 20.21 2.64 -4.81
CA ARG A 19 20.50 3.62 -5.87
C ARG A 19 21.50 3.07 -6.87
N ALA A 20 22.64 2.53 -6.41
CA ALA A 20 23.68 1.94 -7.23
C ALA A 20 23.15 0.76 -8.05
N GLY A 21 22.30 -0.08 -7.48
CA GLY A 21 21.63 -1.21 -8.14
C GLY A 21 20.62 -0.82 -9.23
N ARG A 22 20.44 0.47 -9.52
CA ARG A 22 19.71 0.94 -10.73
C ARG A 22 20.56 0.91 -11.99
N ALA A 23 21.90 0.92 -11.86
CA ALA A 23 22.81 0.69 -12.97
C ALA A 23 22.93 -0.80 -13.29
N GLY A 24 23.18 -1.14 -14.53
CA GLY A 24 23.53 -2.50 -14.96
C GLY A 24 22.39 -3.51 -15.05
N ARG A 25 21.12 -3.10 -15.03
CA ARG A 25 19.96 -4.03 -15.08
C ARG A 25 19.83 -4.83 -16.39
N ARG A 26 20.54 -4.48 -17.42
CA ARG A 26 20.48 -5.14 -18.74
C ARG A 26 21.76 -5.92 -19.06
N ALA A 27 22.28 -6.69 -18.09
CA ALA A 27 23.46 -7.53 -18.26
C ALA A 27 24.69 -6.77 -18.85
N GLN A 28 24.88 -5.52 -18.42
CA GLN A 28 26.04 -4.73 -18.86
C GLN A 28 27.30 -5.19 -18.18
N VAL A 29 28.39 -5.17 -18.95
CA VAL A 29 29.68 -5.70 -18.53
C VAL A 29 30.32 -4.91 -17.39
N ALA A 30 30.04 -3.61 -17.25
CA ALA A 30 30.57 -2.77 -16.18
C ALA A 30 29.61 -1.59 -15.88
N PRO A 31 28.63 -1.77 -14.97
CA PRO A 31 27.82 -0.66 -14.52
C PRO A 31 28.64 0.29 -13.66
N ILE A 32 28.41 1.60 -13.84
CA ILE A 32 29.13 2.65 -13.11
C ILE A 32 28.19 3.28 -12.07
N ALA A 33 28.61 3.32 -10.82
CA ALA A 33 27.98 4.13 -9.78
C ALA A 33 28.99 5.19 -9.32
N LEU A 34 28.69 6.46 -9.61
CA LEU A 34 29.53 7.61 -9.24
C LEU A 34 28.87 8.34 -8.06
N THR A 35 29.63 8.59 -6.99
CA THR A 35 29.14 9.37 -5.86
C THR A 35 29.97 10.65 -5.74
N ILE A 36 29.31 11.80 -5.75
CA ILE A 36 29.92 13.12 -5.54
C ILE A 36 29.69 13.50 -4.07
N ALA A 37 30.73 13.37 -3.25
CA ALA A 37 30.68 13.75 -1.84
C ALA A 37 30.54 15.27 -1.67
N ARG A 38 29.79 15.72 -0.67
CA ARG A 38 29.70 17.12 -0.25
C ARG A 38 30.77 17.44 0.76
N GLN A 39 30.97 18.73 1.02
CA GLN A 39 31.83 19.22 2.12
C GLN A 39 31.15 19.08 3.50
N SER A 40 30.30 18.09 3.69
CA SER A 40 29.73 17.75 5.00
C SER A 40 30.66 16.79 5.74
N ARG A 41 30.71 16.89 7.07
CA ARG A 41 31.53 15.95 7.88
C ARG A 41 31.20 14.50 7.61
N TYR A 42 29.92 14.19 7.42
CA TYR A 42 29.47 12.84 7.13
C TYR A 42 30.02 12.34 5.78
N ASP A 43 29.84 13.13 4.73
CA ASP A 43 30.29 12.75 3.40
C ASP A 43 31.83 12.60 3.34
N GLN A 44 32.58 13.49 4.02
CA GLN A 44 34.03 13.42 4.06
C GLN A 44 34.54 12.17 4.77
N VAL A 45 34.02 11.87 5.96
CA VAL A 45 34.41 10.68 6.70
C VAL A 45 34.05 9.40 5.91
N THR A 46 32.87 9.37 5.30
CA THR A 46 32.46 8.21 4.49
C THR A 46 33.29 8.10 3.21
N TYR A 47 33.70 9.21 2.61
CA TYR A 47 34.61 9.21 1.46
C TYR A 47 35.98 8.61 1.80
N ASP A 48 36.56 9.01 2.92
CA ASP A 48 37.85 8.50 3.40
C ASP A 48 37.78 7.01 3.74
N GLN A 49 36.62 6.50 4.15
CA GLN A 49 36.39 5.12 4.55
C GLN A 49 35.41 4.40 3.59
N PHE A 50 35.40 4.79 2.31
CA PHE A 50 34.36 4.34 1.38
C PHE A 50 34.34 2.83 1.16
N GLU A 51 35.48 2.18 1.18
CA GLU A 51 35.57 0.73 1.07
C GLU A 51 34.94 0.03 2.29
N GLU A 52 35.17 0.53 3.49
CA GLU A 52 34.54 0.01 4.70
C GLU A 52 33.03 0.26 4.70
N TYR A 53 32.59 1.44 4.24
CA TYR A 53 31.18 1.75 4.05
C TYR A 53 30.50 0.75 3.09
N LEU A 54 31.15 0.39 1.97
CA LEU A 54 30.60 -0.57 1.02
C LEU A 54 30.50 -2.00 1.60
N ARG A 55 31.39 -2.35 2.51
CA ARG A 55 31.40 -3.65 3.21
C ARG A 55 30.46 -3.71 4.41
N SER A 56 29.94 -2.57 4.85
CA SER A 56 29.06 -2.50 6.01
C SER A 56 27.76 -3.27 5.75
N LEU A 57 27.28 -3.95 6.79
CA LEU A 57 25.99 -4.62 6.73
C LEU A 57 24.86 -3.59 6.85
N PRO A 58 23.76 -3.75 6.10
CA PRO A 58 22.57 -2.94 6.28
C PRO A 58 22.08 -3.05 7.72
N ALA A 59 21.75 -1.90 8.33
CA ALA A 59 21.07 -1.90 9.61
C ALA A 59 19.74 -2.65 9.48
N MET A 60 19.42 -3.50 10.44
CA MET A 60 18.11 -4.15 10.46
C MET A 60 17.01 -3.07 10.54
N PRO A 61 15.98 -3.17 9.68
CA PRO A 61 14.88 -2.22 9.75
C PRO A 61 14.20 -2.32 11.12
N TYR A 62 14.08 -1.17 11.78
CA TYR A 62 13.31 -1.10 13.01
C TYR A 62 11.83 -1.03 12.66
N LEU A 63 11.09 -2.06 13.03
CA LEU A 63 9.64 -2.08 12.97
C LEU A 63 9.12 -1.78 14.38
N SER A 64 8.53 -0.60 14.57
CA SER A 64 7.82 -0.31 15.80
C SER A 64 6.53 -1.12 15.83
N LEU A 65 6.48 -2.13 16.68
CA LEU A 65 5.26 -2.90 16.95
C LEU A 65 4.29 -2.15 17.87
N ASP A 66 4.74 -1.02 18.44
CA ASP A 66 3.94 -0.20 19.38
C ASP A 66 3.01 0.78 18.66
N ASN A 67 2.94 0.74 17.34
CA ASN A 67 2.07 1.61 16.56
C ASN A 67 0.70 0.98 16.34
N GLY A 68 -0.26 1.32 17.20
CA GLY A 68 -1.64 0.84 17.12
C GLY A 68 -2.30 1.11 15.77
N SER A 69 -2.02 2.24 15.13
CA SER A 69 -2.58 2.56 13.81
C SER A 69 -2.10 1.60 12.72
N PHE A 70 -0.85 1.15 12.79
CA PHE A 70 -0.30 0.16 11.86
C PHE A 70 -1.01 -1.18 12.04
N LEU A 71 -1.17 -1.63 13.29
CA LEU A 71 -1.85 -2.87 13.63
C LEU A 71 -3.31 -2.85 13.18
N HIS A 72 -4.04 -1.77 13.46
CA HIS A 72 -5.44 -1.63 13.06
C HIS A 72 -5.62 -1.68 11.54
N ARG A 73 -4.71 -1.08 10.77
CA ARG A 73 -4.74 -1.20 9.31
C ARG A 73 -4.57 -2.63 8.83
N HIS A 74 -3.70 -3.43 9.47
CA HIS A 74 -3.55 -4.84 9.14
C HIS A 74 -4.80 -5.65 9.51
N GLN A 75 -5.41 -5.39 10.66
CA GLN A 75 -6.66 -6.02 11.06
C GLN A 75 -7.79 -5.72 10.06
N VAL A 76 -7.97 -4.45 9.70
CA VAL A 76 -8.98 -4.04 8.70
C VAL A 76 -8.67 -4.64 7.34
N SER A 77 -7.40 -4.68 6.91
CA SER A 77 -7.01 -5.31 5.65
C SER A 77 -7.29 -6.81 5.62
N CYS A 78 -7.11 -7.51 6.73
CA CYS A 78 -7.44 -8.93 6.86
C CYS A 78 -8.94 -9.19 6.70
N ILE A 79 -9.77 -8.36 7.34
CA ILE A 79 -11.23 -8.42 7.23
C ILE A 79 -11.66 -8.10 5.80
N LEU A 80 -11.15 -7.01 5.22
CA LEU A 80 -11.46 -6.60 3.86
C LEU A 80 -11.08 -7.66 2.83
N ALA A 81 -9.94 -8.32 3.01
CA ALA A 81 -9.52 -9.40 2.11
C ALA A 81 -10.54 -10.53 2.06
N GLY A 82 -11.10 -10.96 3.22
CA GLY A 82 -12.13 -11.98 3.26
C GLY A 82 -13.42 -11.57 2.55
N TRP A 83 -13.84 -10.32 2.71
CA TRP A 83 -15.01 -9.81 2.00
C TRP A 83 -14.78 -9.68 0.50
N LEU A 84 -13.58 -9.25 0.07
CA LEU A 84 -13.21 -9.19 -1.34
C LEU A 84 -13.11 -10.56 -1.99
N GLU A 85 -12.59 -11.56 -1.27
CA GLU A 85 -12.59 -12.96 -1.73
C GLU A 85 -14.00 -13.42 -2.08
N LEU A 86 -14.98 -13.20 -1.19
CA LEU A 86 -16.38 -13.53 -1.42
C LEU A 86 -16.95 -12.82 -2.65
N ARG A 87 -16.67 -11.55 -2.84
CA ARG A 87 -17.18 -10.78 -3.98
C ARG A 87 -16.58 -11.19 -5.32
N LEU A 88 -15.40 -11.79 -5.29
CA LEU A 88 -14.70 -12.28 -6.48
C LEU A 88 -14.97 -13.77 -6.74
N GLU A 89 -15.62 -14.47 -5.82
CA GLU A 89 -16.04 -15.85 -6.01
C GLU A 89 -17.00 -15.96 -7.22
N GLY A 90 -16.68 -16.88 -8.12
CA GLY A 90 -17.47 -17.08 -9.34
C GLY A 90 -17.13 -16.14 -10.50
N SER A 91 -16.13 -15.27 -10.35
CA SER A 91 -15.62 -14.53 -11.50
C SER A 91 -14.66 -15.42 -12.31
N ASP A 92 -15.11 -15.99 -13.41
CA ASP A 92 -14.31 -16.78 -14.37
C ASP A 92 -13.27 -15.95 -15.13
N LYS A 93 -12.89 -14.77 -14.60
CA LYS A 93 -12.01 -13.84 -15.30
C LYS A 93 -10.55 -14.28 -15.16
N VAL A 94 -9.94 -14.61 -16.27
CA VAL A 94 -8.51 -14.84 -16.39
C VAL A 94 -7.79 -13.50 -16.27
N GLY A 95 -7.08 -13.26 -15.15
CA GLY A 95 -6.26 -12.06 -14.94
C GLY A 95 -6.44 -11.46 -13.54
N ALA A 96 -5.70 -10.38 -13.27
CA ALA A 96 -5.84 -9.65 -12.02
C ALA A 96 -7.22 -8.97 -11.94
N PRO A 97 -7.94 -9.08 -10.80
CA PRO A 97 -9.25 -8.45 -10.62
C PRO A 97 -9.14 -6.93 -10.75
N LYS A 98 -10.14 -6.33 -11.38
CA LYS A 98 -10.24 -4.88 -11.54
C LYS A 98 -11.20 -4.34 -10.47
N LEU A 99 -11.06 -3.05 -10.14
CA LEU A 99 -11.93 -2.40 -9.16
C LEU A 99 -13.43 -2.54 -9.51
N ARG A 100 -13.78 -2.45 -10.79
CA ARG A 100 -15.16 -2.67 -11.29
C ARG A 100 -15.69 -4.08 -11.04
N ASP A 101 -14.84 -5.07 -10.92
CA ASP A 101 -15.27 -6.47 -10.66
C ASP A 101 -15.75 -6.62 -9.21
N VAL A 102 -15.31 -5.73 -8.33
CA VAL A 102 -15.68 -5.65 -6.91
C VAL A 102 -16.81 -4.67 -6.68
N LEU A 103 -16.73 -3.49 -7.28
CA LEU A 103 -17.62 -2.35 -6.99
C LEU A 103 -18.74 -2.17 -8.04
N GLY A 104 -18.70 -2.91 -9.16
CA GLY A 104 -19.62 -2.73 -10.26
C GLY A 104 -19.17 -1.67 -11.27
N ASP A 105 -19.96 -1.52 -12.34
CA ASP A 105 -19.64 -0.59 -13.44
C ASP A 105 -20.00 0.87 -13.11
N ARG A 106 -20.81 1.10 -12.09
CA ARG A 106 -21.19 2.44 -11.59
C ARG A 106 -21.07 2.50 -10.08
N LEU A 107 -20.56 3.63 -9.60
CA LEU A 107 -20.44 3.97 -8.18
C LEU A 107 -21.30 5.20 -7.88
N ASP A 108 -22.60 5.05 -7.99
CA ASP A 108 -23.57 6.01 -7.52
C ASP A 108 -23.93 5.79 -6.04
N SER A 109 -24.67 6.74 -5.46
CA SER A 109 -25.05 6.67 -4.04
C SER A 109 -25.89 5.42 -3.70
N ALA A 110 -26.68 4.90 -4.64
CA ALA A 110 -27.49 3.71 -4.42
C ALA A 110 -26.60 2.46 -4.38
N SER A 111 -25.68 2.33 -5.34
CA SER A 111 -24.70 1.23 -5.37
C SER A 111 -23.83 1.19 -4.12
N LEU A 112 -23.40 2.35 -3.61
CA LEU A 112 -22.63 2.44 -2.38
C LEU A 112 -23.41 1.97 -1.16
N LEU A 113 -24.68 2.34 -1.05
CA LEU A 113 -25.54 1.90 0.06
C LEU A 113 -25.75 0.38 0.02
N GLU A 114 -25.91 -0.20 -1.17
CA GLU A 114 -26.05 -1.63 -1.36
C GLU A 114 -24.76 -2.37 -0.96
N ILE A 115 -23.61 -1.91 -1.44
CA ILE A 115 -22.29 -2.48 -1.09
C ILE A 115 -22.06 -2.43 0.42
N ARG A 116 -22.41 -1.31 1.05
CA ARG A 116 -22.34 -1.17 2.51
C ARG A 116 -23.25 -2.13 3.26
N ALA A 117 -24.50 -2.27 2.81
CA ALA A 117 -25.44 -3.20 3.42
C ALA A 117 -24.90 -4.64 3.33
N GLN A 118 -24.43 -5.08 2.17
CA GLN A 118 -23.82 -6.38 1.96
C GLN A 118 -22.59 -6.62 2.85
N LEU A 119 -21.76 -5.62 3.06
CA LEU A 119 -20.62 -5.70 3.98
C LEU A 119 -21.07 -5.87 5.42
N CYS A 120 -22.06 -5.09 5.87
CA CYS A 120 -22.59 -5.18 7.22
C CYS A 120 -23.22 -6.54 7.49
N ASP A 121 -24.00 -7.07 6.56
CA ASP A 121 -24.62 -8.40 6.64
C ASP A 121 -23.55 -9.49 6.70
N TRP A 122 -22.51 -9.39 5.88
CA TRP A 122 -21.40 -10.34 5.89
C TRP A 122 -20.62 -10.28 7.21
N LEU A 123 -20.32 -9.10 7.74
CA LEU A 123 -19.65 -8.95 9.05
C LEU A 123 -20.46 -9.57 10.20
N GLY A 124 -21.78 -9.53 10.13
CA GLY A 124 -22.69 -10.18 11.07
C GLY A 124 -22.80 -11.70 10.88
N GLY A 125 -22.42 -12.22 9.73
CA GLY A 125 -22.47 -13.63 9.35
C GLY A 125 -21.36 -14.47 9.97
N ALA A 126 -21.36 -15.78 9.67
CA ALA A 126 -20.37 -16.73 10.20
C ALA A 126 -18.96 -16.42 9.67
N ASP A 127 -18.84 -16.20 8.36
CA ASP A 127 -17.55 -15.96 7.70
C ASP A 127 -16.92 -14.64 8.14
N GLY A 128 -17.72 -13.58 8.28
CA GLY A 128 -17.26 -12.30 8.80
C GLY A 128 -16.76 -12.40 10.25
N LYS A 129 -17.48 -13.11 11.09
CA LYS A 129 -17.06 -13.37 12.48
C LYS A 129 -15.77 -14.19 12.56
N GLU A 130 -15.60 -15.17 11.67
CA GLU A 130 -14.35 -15.91 11.59
C GLU A 130 -13.18 -15.01 11.18
N ARG A 131 -13.35 -14.14 10.19
CA ARG A 131 -12.33 -13.16 9.78
C ARG A 131 -12.00 -12.15 10.87
N ILE A 132 -13.00 -11.68 11.63
CA ILE A 132 -12.79 -10.82 12.79
C ILE A 132 -11.93 -11.56 13.83
N SER A 133 -12.26 -12.81 14.15
CA SER A 133 -11.48 -13.63 15.07
C SER A 133 -10.03 -13.87 14.60
N ILE A 134 -9.80 -14.03 13.30
CA ILE A 134 -8.44 -14.10 12.74
C ILE A 134 -7.70 -12.78 12.95
N ALA A 135 -8.35 -11.66 12.65
CA ALA A 135 -7.77 -10.32 12.80
C ALA A 135 -7.45 -9.99 14.28
N GLU A 136 -8.27 -10.43 15.22
CA GLU A 136 -8.01 -10.32 16.65
C GLU A 136 -6.74 -11.08 17.06
N ARG A 137 -6.58 -12.31 16.58
CA ARG A 137 -5.39 -13.11 16.87
C ARG A 137 -4.09 -12.50 16.39
N MET A 138 -4.12 -11.65 15.35
CA MET A 138 -2.93 -10.92 14.88
C MET A 138 -2.39 -9.95 15.92
N ALA A 139 -3.22 -9.52 16.86
CA ALA A 139 -2.90 -8.54 17.89
C ALA A 139 -2.58 -9.16 19.26
N VAL A 140 -2.67 -10.48 19.41
CA VAL A 140 -2.38 -11.15 20.68
C VAL A 140 -0.98 -10.84 21.17
N GLY A 141 -0.87 -10.32 22.39
CA GLY A 141 0.40 -9.92 23.01
C GLY A 141 0.85 -8.49 22.70
N LEU A 142 0.14 -7.76 21.85
CA LEU A 142 0.34 -6.33 21.59
C LEU A 142 -0.74 -5.57 22.36
N GLY A 143 -0.39 -4.65 23.25
CA GLY A 143 -1.29 -3.96 24.16
C GLY A 143 -2.40 -3.07 23.57
N TYR A 144 -2.71 -3.21 22.26
CA TYR A 144 -3.66 -2.40 21.49
C TYR A 144 -4.72 -3.27 20.83
N LEU A 145 -5.46 -4.03 21.60
CA LEU A 145 -6.50 -4.90 21.06
C LEU A 145 -7.80 -4.12 20.81
N LEU A 146 -8.23 -4.13 19.54
CA LEU A 146 -9.64 -3.98 19.18
C LEU A 146 -10.23 -5.37 19.03
N GLU A 147 -11.31 -5.64 19.76
CA GLU A 147 -11.94 -6.96 19.82
C GLU A 147 -13.40 -6.89 19.35
N GLY A 148 -13.89 -7.98 18.79
CA GLY A 148 -15.29 -8.22 18.48
C GLY A 148 -15.99 -7.09 17.74
N ASP A 149 -17.10 -6.64 18.29
CA ASP A 149 -17.96 -5.62 17.70
C ASP A 149 -17.24 -4.28 17.47
N ARG A 150 -16.26 -3.96 18.31
CA ARG A 150 -15.47 -2.73 18.15
C ARG A 150 -14.55 -2.80 16.93
N LEU A 151 -13.93 -3.95 16.70
CA LEU A 151 -13.11 -4.16 15.50
C LEU A 151 -13.99 -4.20 14.26
N ALA A 152 -15.14 -4.87 14.28
CA ALA A 152 -16.11 -4.89 13.19
C ALA A 152 -16.59 -3.48 12.83
N LYS A 153 -16.89 -2.64 13.85
CA LYS A 153 -17.29 -1.26 13.65
C LYS A 153 -16.17 -0.44 13.00
N VAL A 154 -14.94 -0.52 13.51
CA VAL A 154 -13.80 0.21 12.92
C VAL A 154 -13.55 -0.23 11.48
N ALA A 155 -13.66 -1.53 11.17
CA ALA A 155 -13.55 -2.03 9.82
C ALA A 155 -14.66 -1.49 8.90
N SER A 156 -15.89 -1.47 9.37
CA SER A 156 -17.03 -0.91 8.61
C SER A 156 -16.85 0.59 8.34
N ASP A 157 -16.49 1.37 9.36
CA ASP A 157 -16.28 2.82 9.24
C ASP A 157 -15.13 3.15 8.26
N GLU A 158 -14.04 2.37 8.30
CA GLU A 158 -12.89 2.55 7.42
C GLU A 158 -13.23 2.23 5.96
N ILE A 159 -13.98 1.13 5.72
CA ILE A 159 -14.40 0.74 4.38
C ILE A 159 -15.41 1.76 3.83
N GLU A 160 -16.35 2.25 4.65
CA GLU A 160 -17.28 3.30 4.26
C GLU A 160 -16.55 4.56 3.80
N ARG A 161 -15.56 5.00 4.57
CA ARG A 161 -14.73 6.15 4.19
C ARG A 161 -14.01 5.91 2.87
N TRP A 162 -13.42 4.74 2.69
CA TRP A 162 -12.73 4.37 1.47
C TRP A 162 -13.65 4.34 0.24
N LEU A 163 -14.85 3.78 0.38
CA LEU A 163 -15.87 3.76 -0.68
C LEU A 163 -16.32 5.16 -1.05
N SER A 164 -16.51 6.05 -0.07
CA SER A 164 -16.87 7.45 -0.31
C SER A 164 -15.76 8.20 -1.08
N GLU A 165 -14.51 8.03 -0.68
CA GLU A 165 -13.36 8.62 -1.39
C GLU A 165 -13.25 8.12 -2.83
N ILE A 166 -13.51 6.84 -3.09
CA ILE A 166 -13.49 6.28 -4.44
C ILE A 166 -14.65 6.85 -5.27
N SER A 167 -15.84 6.95 -4.70
CA SER A 167 -17.01 7.52 -5.39
C SER A 167 -16.76 8.97 -5.80
N GLU A 168 -16.24 9.79 -4.90
CA GLU A 168 -15.90 11.18 -5.21
C GLU A 168 -14.88 11.28 -6.36
N ARG A 169 -13.83 10.46 -6.32
CA ARG A 169 -12.83 10.43 -7.40
C ARG A 169 -13.42 9.95 -8.72
N TRP A 170 -14.33 8.98 -8.67
CA TRP A 170 -15.01 8.47 -9.85
C TRP A 170 -15.86 9.56 -10.50
N GLN A 171 -16.67 10.28 -9.72
CA GLN A 171 -17.46 11.41 -10.19
C GLN A 171 -16.60 12.50 -10.82
N MET A 172 -15.49 12.87 -10.17
CA MET A 172 -14.54 13.83 -10.74
C MET A 172 -13.96 13.38 -12.09
N MET A 173 -13.73 12.09 -12.27
CA MET A 173 -13.23 11.57 -13.54
C MET A 173 -14.31 11.56 -14.62
N ASP A 174 -15.54 11.18 -14.29
CA ASP A 174 -16.68 11.22 -15.21
C ASP A 174 -16.96 12.64 -15.68
N ASP A 175 -16.97 13.61 -14.77
CA ASP A 175 -17.14 15.03 -15.10
C ASP A 175 -16.01 15.55 -16.01
N ALA A 176 -14.77 15.13 -15.76
CA ALA A 176 -13.64 15.51 -16.62
C ALA A 176 -13.73 14.90 -18.02
N VAL A 177 -14.22 13.67 -18.14
CA VAL A 177 -14.46 13.01 -19.43
C VAL A 177 -15.55 13.73 -20.22
N LEU A 178 -16.67 14.05 -19.56
CA LEU A 178 -17.78 14.81 -20.18
C LEU A 178 -17.30 16.17 -20.69
N GLN A 179 -16.57 16.93 -19.87
CA GLN A 179 -16.01 18.23 -20.29
C GLN A 179 -15.01 18.12 -21.44
N ALA A 180 -14.27 17.02 -21.52
CA ALA A 180 -13.35 16.79 -22.64
C ALA A 180 -14.09 16.42 -23.92
N GLN A 181 -15.20 15.68 -23.83
CA GLN A 181 -16.05 15.35 -24.97
C GLN A 181 -16.76 16.57 -25.52
N ASP A 182 -17.29 17.44 -24.66
CA ASP A 182 -17.94 18.70 -25.09
C ASP A 182 -16.96 19.60 -25.87
N LYS A 183 -15.70 19.71 -25.41
CA LYS A 183 -14.64 20.47 -26.11
C LYS A 183 -14.19 19.90 -27.44
N LEU A 184 -14.52 18.63 -27.72
CA LEU A 184 -14.21 18.00 -29.01
C LEU A 184 -15.34 18.19 -30.03
N HIS A 185 -16.53 18.61 -29.56
CA HIS A 185 -17.71 18.86 -30.41
C HIS A 185 -17.92 20.33 -30.77
N ASP A 186 -17.19 21.23 -30.10
CA ASP A 186 -17.08 22.67 -30.45
C ASP A 186 -15.88 22.93 -31.36
#